data_82ba54c582142bf8eea5c43ba0af5aea
#
_entry.id   82ba54c582142bf8eea5c43ba0af5aea
#
_cell.length_a   1.000
_cell.length_b   1.000
_cell.length_c   1.000
_cell.angle_alpha   90.00
_cell.angle_beta   90.00
_cell.angle_gamma   90.00
#
_symmetry.space_group_name_H-M   'P 1'
#
loop_
_entity.id
_entity.type
_entity.pdbx_description
1 polymer ?
#
loop_
_entity_poly.entity_id
_entity_poly.type
_entity_poly.pdbx_seq_one_letter_code
_entity_poly.pdbx_strand_id
1 'polypeptide(L)' 'MAWYSYTPITFPGKICDPNNYTLIGIFPPVCPSPKIFLCAIQAYDNMGHPILTPNLICEIATALQNRMEGVNVLLRP' A
#
# COMPACT_ATOMS: atom_id res chain seq x y z
N MET A 1 8.31 -2.95 -10.94
CA MET A 1 7.72 -2.77 -9.60
C MET A 1 6.76 -3.90 -9.29
N ALA A 2 6.57 -4.19 -8.03
CA ALA A 2 5.64 -5.22 -7.58
C ALA A 2 4.53 -4.61 -6.73
N TRP A 3 3.41 -5.32 -6.62
CA TRP A 3 2.29 -4.94 -5.77
C TRP A 3 2.38 -5.67 -4.43
N TYR A 4 2.04 -4.96 -3.36
CA TYR A 4 2.07 -5.47 -1.99
C TYR A 4 0.75 -5.15 -1.30
N SER A 5 0.12 -6.16 -0.68
CA SER A 5 -1.05 -5.97 0.19
C SER A 5 -0.61 -5.38 1.51
N TYR A 6 -1.39 -4.43 2.03
CA TYR A 6 -1.17 -3.92 3.37
C TYR A 6 -1.80 -4.88 4.37
N THR A 7 -0.95 -5.60 5.11
CA THR A 7 -1.36 -6.65 6.05
C THR A 7 -0.68 -6.44 7.40
N PRO A 8 -1.10 -5.40 8.17
CA PRO A 8 -0.47 -5.13 9.46
C PRO A 8 -0.69 -6.28 10.44
N ILE A 9 0.36 -6.63 11.18
CA ILE A 9 0.32 -7.71 12.17
C ILE A 9 -0.41 -7.25 13.43
N THR A 10 -0.24 -5.98 13.78
CA THR A 10 -0.83 -5.37 14.97
C THR A 10 -1.70 -4.19 14.60
N PHE A 11 -2.66 -3.83 15.46
CA PHE A 11 -3.49 -2.67 15.28
C PHE A 11 -3.27 -1.68 16.42
N PRO A 12 -3.00 -0.39 16.17
CA PRO A 12 -2.91 0.24 14.83
C PRO A 12 -1.64 -0.19 14.09
N GLY A 13 -1.77 -0.42 12.78
CA GLY A 13 -0.64 -0.74 11.93
C GLY A 13 0.15 0.50 11.54
N LYS A 14 1.43 0.29 11.21
CA LYS A 14 2.31 1.36 10.75
C LYS A 14 2.50 1.24 9.24
N ILE A 15 2.06 2.25 8.50
CA ILE A 15 2.17 2.30 7.03
C ILE A 15 3.63 2.34 6.58
N CYS A 16 4.50 2.94 7.38
CA CYS A 16 5.91 3.10 7.03
C CYS A 16 6.79 1.90 7.42
N ASP A 17 6.19 0.81 7.91
CA ASP A 17 6.93 -0.41 8.24
C ASP A 17 6.82 -1.41 7.08
N PRO A 18 7.93 -1.74 6.38
CA PRO A 18 7.89 -2.68 5.27
C PRO A 18 7.40 -4.08 5.65
N ASN A 19 7.53 -4.46 6.91
CA ASN A 19 7.08 -5.77 7.40
C ASN A 19 5.56 -5.92 7.45
N ASN A 20 4.83 -4.81 7.35
CA ASN A 20 3.37 -4.82 7.34
C ASN A 20 2.78 -5.01 5.94
N TYR A 21 3.59 -5.42 4.98
CA TYR A 21 3.17 -5.63 3.61
C TYR A 21 3.48 -7.04 3.15
N THR A 22 2.59 -7.61 2.34
CA THR A 22 2.76 -8.96 1.77
C THR A 22 2.85 -8.86 0.24
N LEU A 23 3.88 -9.44 -0.33
CA LEU A 23 4.09 -9.44 -1.79
C LEU A 23 2.94 -10.18 -2.49
N ILE A 24 2.34 -9.53 -3.47
CA ILE A 24 1.29 -10.11 -4.31
C ILE A 24 1.85 -10.56 -5.65
N GLY A 25 2.64 -9.70 -6.31
CA GLY A 25 3.20 -9.95 -7.64
C GLY A 25 3.17 -8.71 -8.51
N ILE A 26 3.19 -8.92 -9.83
CA ILE A 26 3.27 -7.81 -10.80
C ILE A 26 1.91 -7.24 -11.19
N PHE A 27 0.81 -7.90 -10.82
CA PHE A 27 -0.54 -7.43 -11.14
C PHE A 27 -1.21 -6.85 -9.90
N PRO A 28 -1.97 -5.74 -10.05
CA PRO A 28 -2.67 -5.15 -8.92
C PRO A 28 -3.81 -6.04 -8.44
N PRO A 29 -4.07 -6.08 -7.13
CA PRO A 29 -5.23 -6.79 -6.59
C PRO A 29 -6.50 -5.99 -6.86
N VAL A 30 -7.64 -6.67 -6.77
CA VAL A 30 -8.95 -6.02 -6.81
C VAL A 30 -9.29 -5.55 -5.41
N CYS A 31 -9.45 -4.23 -5.26
CA CYS A 31 -9.80 -3.62 -3.97
C CYS A 31 -11.21 -3.04 -4.06
N PRO A 32 -12.14 -3.47 -3.18
CA PRO A 32 -13.52 -3.01 -3.24
C PRO A 32 -13.69 -1.55 -2.82
N SER A 33 -14.85 -0.98 -3.12
CA SER A 33 -15.25 0.34 -2.62
C SER A 33 -16.07 0.17 -1.33
N PRO A 34 -16.15 1.21 -0.47
CA PRO A 34 -15.57 2.55 -0.59
C PRO A 34 -14.05 2.58 -0.34
N LYS A 35 -13.40 3.69 -0.74
CA LYS A 35 -11.96 3.86 -0.67
C LYS A 35 -11.57 4.61 0.60
N ILE A 36 -11.50 3.90 1.72
CA ILE A 36 -11.27 4.50 3.05
C ILE A 36 -9.90 4.15 3.62
N PHE A 37 -9.51 2.87 3.55
CA PHE A 37 -8.26 2.37 4.11
C PHE A 37 -7.31 1.90 3.03
N LEU A 38 -6.02 1.76 3.39
CA LEU A 38 -5.01 1.28 2.48
C LEU A 38 -5.24 -0.20 2.14
N CYS A 39 -5.33 -0.51 0.84
CA CYS A 39 -5.46 -1.87 0.34
C CYS A 39 -4.12 -2.43 -0.12
N ALA A 40 -3.45 -1.72 -1.03
CA ALA A 40 -2.21 -2.19 -1.64
C ALA A 40 -1.38 -1.03 -2.16
N ILE A 41 -0.09 -1.28 -2.31
CA ILE A 41 0.84 -0.32 -2.90
C ILE A 41 1.68 -0.99 -3.97
N GLN A 42 2.18 -0.20 -4.93
CA GLN A 42 3.16 -0.64 -5.91
C GLN A 42 4.51 0.00 -5.57
N ALA A 43 5.54 -0.84 -5.42
CA ALA A 43 6.86 -0.38 -5.02
C ALA A 43 7.95 -1.28 -5.59
N TYR A 44 9.19 -0.80 -5.55
CA TYR A 44 10.35 -1.66 -5.85
C TYR A 44 10.53 -2.68 -4.75
N ASP A 45 10.97 -3.87 -5.16
CA ASP A 45 11.14 -5.01 -4.25
C ASP A 45 12.49 -4.98 -3.56
N ASN A 46 12.49 -5.33 -2.26
CA ASN A 46 13.69 -5.57 -1.49
C ASN A 46 13.50 -6.86 -0.70
N MET A 47 13.91 -7.99 -1.31
CA MET A 47 13.84 -9.31 -0.70
C MET A 47 12.44 -9.69 -0.21
N GLY A 48 11.41 -9.36 -1.02
CA GLY A 48 10.02 -9.65 -0.70
C GLY A 48 9.31 -8.57 0.11
N HIS A 49 9.99 -7.45 0.39
CA HIS A 49 9.42 -6.30 1.09
C HIS A 49 9.45 -5.06 0.20
N PRO A 50 8.46 -4.15 0.32
CA PRO A 50 8.46 -2.93 -0.48
C PRO A 50 9.52 -1.95 0.00
N ILE A 51 10.12 -1.22 -0.94
CA ILE A 51 10.98 -0.09 -0.61
C ILE A 51 10.09 1.14 -0.44
N LEU A 52 9.94 1.58 0.80
CA LEU A 52 9.08 2.72 1.14
C LEU A 52 9.88 4.01 1.07
N THR A 53 9.89 4.63 -0.12
CA THR A 53 10.56 5.91 -0.32
C THR A 53 9.73 7.05 0.28
N PRO A 54 10.34 8.21 0.59
CA PRO A 54 9.58 9.38 1.03
C PRO A 54 8.47 9.78 0.06
N ASN A 55 8.72 9.69 -1.25
CA ASN A 55 7.73 10.00 -2.27
C ASN A 55 6.54 9.04 -2.21
N LEU A 56 6.80 7.75 -2.06
CA LEU A 56 5.73 6.76 -1.96
C LEU A 56 4.91 6.96 -0.69
N ILE A 57 5.56 7.22 0.43
CA ILE A 57 4.86 7.51 1.70
C ILE A 57 3.95 8.74 1.54
N CYS A 58 4.44 9.77 0.84
CA CYS A 58 3.64 10.96 0.55
C CYS A 58 2.43 10.62 -0.33
N GLU A 59 2.60 9.77 -1.34
CA GLU A 59 1.50 9.30 -2.19
C GLU A 59 0.43 8.56 -1.36
N ILE A 60 0.87 7.70 -0.45
CA ILE A 60 -0.03 6.96 0.44
C ILE A 60 -0.83 7.92 1.31
N ALA A 61 -0.15 8.87 1.95
CA ALA A 61 -0.80 9.85 2.82
C ALA A 61 -1.81 10.70 2.04
N THR A 62 -1.46 11.14 0.84
CA THR A 62 -2.33 11.93 -0.02
C THR A 62 -3.57 11.14 -0.43
N ALA A 63 -3.39 9.88 -0.83
CA ALA A 63 -4.50 9.02 -1.21
C ALA A 63 -5.47 8.80 -0.05
N LEU A 64 -4.95 8.53 1.14
CA LEU A 64 -5.77 8.31 2.33
C LEU A 64 -6.52 9.58 2.74
N GLN A 65 -5.85 10.73 2.72
CA GLN A 65 -6.46 12.00 3.08
C GLN A 65 -7.62 12.37 2.15
N ASN A 66 -7.44 12.15 0.86
CA ASN A 66 -8.41 12.53 -0.17
C ASN A 66 -9.37 11.40 -0.54
N ARG A 67 -9.16 10.19 0.01
CA ARG A 67 -9.93 8.98 -0.31
C ARG A 67 -9.97 8.71 -1.81
N MET A 68 -8.84 8.92 -2.48
CA MET A 68 -8.67 8.74 -3.92
C MET A 68 -7.44 7.89 -4.19
N GLU A 69 -7.63 6.86 -5.00
CA GLU A 69 -6.52 6.01 -5.42
C GLU A 69 -5.56 6.76 -6.33
N GLY A 70 -4.27 6.45 -6.20
CA GLY A 70 -3.23 6.94 -7.09
C GLY A 70 -2.67 5.82 -7.95
N VAL A 71 -1.64 6.16 -8.75
CA VAL A 71 -0.99 5.19 -9.64
C VAL A 71 -0.38 4.02 -8.85
N ASN A 72 0.17 4.31 -7.68
CA ASN A 72 0.89 3.33 -6.87
C ASN A 72 0.16 2.97 -5.57
N VAL A 73 -1.08 3.42 -5.39
CA VAL A 73 -1.82 3.23 -4.13
C VAL A 73 -3.25 2.85 -4.41
N LEU A 74 -3.69 1.74 -3.84
CA LEU A 74 -5.08 1.28 -3.91
C LEU A 74 -5.71 1.29 -2.52
N LEU A 75 -6.98 1.66 -2.43
CA LEU A 75 -7.71 1.80 -1.18
C LEU A 75 -8.89 0.81 -1.12
N ARG A 76 -9.38 0.56 0.10
CA ARG A 76 -10.51 -0.33 0.37
C ARG A 76 -11.39 0.19 1.53
N PRO A 77 -12.55 -0.46 1.81
CA PRO A 77 -13.40 -0.12 2.97
C PRO A 77 -12.67 -0.26 4.29
#